data_7865899fdca3b26752e664f460b1bd4f
#
_entry.id   7865899fdca3b26752e664f460b1bd4f
#
_cell.length_a   1.000
_cell.length_b   1.000
_cell.length_c   1.000
_cell.angle_alpha   90.00
_cell.angle_beta   90.00
_cell.angle_gamma   90.00
#
_symmetry.space_group_name_H-M   'P 1'
#
loop_
_entity.id
_entity.type
_entity.pdbx_description
1 polymer ?
#
loop_
_entity_poly.entity_id
_entity_poly.type
_entity_poly.pdbx_seq_one_letter_code
_entity_poly.pdbx_strand_id
1 'polypeptide(L)'
;MNDKTRNLIVWTARILPLLGMAWAVLWLLRSGRSLTVDDILHYTPAEPLKAMLFLWLVFALKSLSMVFPVLLLFAVSGQLFPLPAALAINTVGIAITLTIPYLLGRASELSFTDRLLAKYPRLVELRRVREASAFFLSFIARAVGILACDVVSLYFGSTRLPFVPYITGAVLGFMPDLICATILGKHSRDVHSPGFWITLAINIIACVGSYFLYRWYKRKKGIV
;
A
#
# COMPACT_ATOMS: atom_id res chain seq x y z
N MET A 1 23.07 -24.73 -16.38
CA MET A 1 21.62 -24.51 -16.31
C MET A 1 21.25 -23.63 -17.48
N ASN A 2 20.46 -24.12 -18.42
CA ASN A 2 20.20 -23.46 -19.71
C ASN A 2 19.41 -22.15 -19.47
N ASP A 3 19.76 -21.08 -20.20
CA ASP A 3 19.07 -19.76 -20.05
C ASP A 3 17.54 -19.85 -20.23
N LYS A 4 17.08 -20.78 -21.04
CA LYS A 4 15.65 -21.08 -21.18
C LYS A 4 15.01 -21.61 -19.90
N THR A 5 15.70 -22.47 -19.15
CA THR A 5 15.20 -23.05 -17.89
C THR A 5 15.19 -22.01 -16.78
N ARG A 6 16.19 -21.13 -16.74
CA ARG A 6 16.24 -20.02 -15.78
C ARG A 6 15.13 -19.00 -16.02
N ASN A 7 14.89 -18.67 -17.29
CA ASN A 7 13.79 -17.78 -17.68
C ASN A 7 12.42 -18.41 -17.37
N LEU A 8 12.27 -19.71 -17.61
CA LEU A 8 11.00 -20.41 -17.30
C LEU A 8 10.72 -20.42 -15.81
N ILE A 9 11.71 -20.69 -14.96
CA ILE A 9 11.59 -20.68 -13.50
C ILE A 9 11.24 -19.25 -13.00
N VAL A 10 11.89 -18.23 -13.54
CA VAL A 10 11.59 -16.83 -13.20
C VAL A 10 10.18 -16.43 -13.65
N TRP A 11 9.74 -16.88 -14.82
CA TRP A 11 8.39 -16.64 -15.32
C TRP A 11 7.32 -17.41 -14.53
N THR A 12 7.55 -18.67 -14.19
CA THR A 12 6.61 -19.46 -13.37
C THR A 12 6.53 -18.92 -11.95
N ALA A 13 7.65 -18.54 -11.33
CA ALA A 13 7.66 -17.90 -10.01
C ALA A 13 6.95 -16.53 -9.99
N ARG A 14 6.91 -15.82 -11.14
CA ARG A 14 6.16 -14.55 -11.28
C ARG A 14 4.67 -14.76 -11.58
N ILE A 15 4.34 -15.77 -12.34
CA ILE A 15 2.96 -15.99 -12.85
C ILE A 15 2.14 -16.79 -11.83
N LEU A 16 2.73 -17.75 -11.12
CA LEU A 16 2.00 -18.62 -10.20
C LEU A 16 1.28 -17.86 -9.06
N PRO A 17 1.94 -16.92 -8.33
CA PRO A 17 1.25 -16.13 -7.33
C PRO A 17 0.21 -15.17 -7.94
N LEU A 18 0.48 -14.65 -9.16
CA LEU A 18 -0.50 -13.81 -9.87
C LEU A 18 -1.74 -14.59 -10.30
N LEU A 19 -1.55 -15.83 -10.78
CA LEU A 19 -2.66 -16.72 -11.13
C LEU A 19 -3.46 -17.15 -9.89
N GLY A 20 -2.78 -17.50 -8.80
CA GLY A 20 -3.44 -17.86 -7.53
C GLY A 20 -4.26 -16.69 -6.99
N MET A 21 -3.73 -15.48 -7.08
CA MET A 21 -4.44 -14.28 -6.64
C MET A 21 -5.56 -13.88 -7.60
N ALA A 22 -5.34 -13.94 -8.91
CA ALA A 22 -6.38 -13.72 -9.91
C ALA A 22 -7.53 -14.73 -9.72
N TRP A 23 -7.21 -15.98 -9.44
CA TRP A 23 -8.21 -17.01 -9.12
C TRP A 23 -8.96 -16.69 -7.82
N ALA A 24 -8.27 -16.30 -6.75
CA ALA A 24 -8.88 -15.91 -5.48
C ALA A 24 -9.78 -14.67 -5.64
N VAL A 25 -9.32 -13.65 -6.39
CA VAL A 25 -10.12 -12.45 -6.70
C VAL A 25 -11.33 -12.80 -7.57
N LEU A 26 -11.16 -13.63 -8.61
CA LEU A 26 -12.26 -14.08 -9.46
C LEU A 26 -13.27 -14.94 -8.69
N TRP A 27 -12.78 -15.81 -7.79
CA TRP A 27 -13.64 -16.59 -6.91
C TRP A 27 -14.44 -15.71 -5.95
N LEU A 28 -13.82 -14.69 -5.36
CA LEU A 28 -14.46 -13.68 -4.52
C LEU A 28 -15.50 -12.85 -5.29
N LEU A 29 -15.13 -12.35 -6.47
CA LEU A 29 -16.05 -11.60 -7.34
C LEU A 29 -17.24 -12.47 -7.78
N ARG A 30 -16.99 -13.75 -8.07
CA ARG A 30 -18.04 -14.71 -8.49
C ARG A 30 -18.93 -15.13 -7.33
N SER A 31 -18.40 -15.11 -6.11
CA SER A 31 -19.18 -15.42 -4.89
C SER A 31 -20.08 -14.26 -4.44
N GLY A 32 -20.02 -13.09 -5.11
CA GLY A 32 -20.81 -11.91 -4.76
C GLY A 32 -20.52 -11.35 -3.35
N ARG A 33 -19.44 -11.84 -2.69
CA ARG A 33 -19.05 -11.42 -1.36
C ARG A 33 -18.01 -10.32 -1.46
N SER A 34 -18.31 -9.17 -0.89
CA SER A 34 -17.29 -8.17 -0.56
C SER A 34 -16.42 -8.72 0.56
N LEU A 35 -15.10 -8.68 0.39
CA LEU A 35 -14.17 -8.99 1.49
C LEU A 35 -14.42 -8.00 2.61
N THR A 36 -14.91 -8.52 3.73
CA THR A 36 -15.15 -7.74 4.93
C THR A 36 -14.05 -7.98 5.97
N VAL A 37 -13.99 -7.11 6.96
CA VAL A 37 -13.09 -7.29 8.11
C VAL A 37 -13.37 -8.62 8.80
N ASP A 38 -14.64 -9.01 8.90
CA ASP A 38 -15.07 -10.26 9.56
C ASP A 38 -14.58 -11.52 8.83
N ASP A 39 -14.49 -11.50 7.49
CA ASP A 39 -13.93 -12.62 6.73
C ASP A 39 -12.46 -12.86 7.08
N ILE A 40 -11.66 -11.79 7.20
CA ILE A 40 -10.24 -11.94 7.56
C ILE A 40 -10.10 -12.38 9.01
N LEU A 41 -10.93 -11.84 9.91
CA LEU A 41 -10.95 -12.22 11.33
C LEU A 41 -11.27 -13.70 11.51
N HIS A 42 -12.20 -14.25 10.74
CA HIS A 42 -12.59 -15.67 10.81
C HIS A 42 -11.42 -16.62 10.47
N TYR A 43 -10.55 -16.22 9.54
CA TYR A 43 -9.38 -17.04 9.15
C TYR A 43 -8.12 -16.73 9.96
N THR A 44 -8.17 -15.72 10.84
CA THR A 44 -7.00 -15.34 11.64
C THR A 44 -6.84 -16.27 12.84
N PRO A 45 -5.64 -16.86 13.05
CA PRO A 45 -5.36 -17.69 14.20
C PRO A 45 -5.61 -16.98 15.53
N ALA A 46 -6.08 -17.71 16.54
CA ALA A 46 -6.31 -17.16 17.89
C ALA A 46 -5.02 -16.80 18.62
N GLU A 47 -3.90 -17.45 18.29
CA GLU A 47 -2.61 -17.16 18.91
C GLU A 47 -2.02 -15.85 18.37
N PRO A 48 -1.64 -14.88 19.23
CA PRO A 48 -1.21 -13.55 18.79
C PRO A 48 -0.03 -13.55 17.81
N LEU A 49 0.96 -14.42 18.03
CA LEU A 49 2.13 -14.52 17.15
C LEU A 49 1.75 -15.06 15.77
N LYS A 50 0.94 -16.10 15.72
CA LYS A 50 0.44 -16.66 14.44
C LYS A 50 -0.45 -15.68 13.71
N ALA A 51 -1.29 -14.93 14.43
CA ALA A 51 -2.12 -13.87 13.88
C ALA A 51 -1.27 -12.74 13.25
N MET A 52 -0.21 -12.31 13.93
CA MET A 52 0.72 -11.31 13.41
C MET A 52 1.40 -11.79 12.12
N LEU A 53 1.95 -13.01 12.12
CA LEU A 53 2.60 -13.59 10.94
C LEU A 53 1.62 -13.79 9.78
N PHE A 54 0.40 -14.22 10.08
CA PHE A 54 -0.67 -14.33 9.09
C PHE A 54 -0.99 -12.97 8.46
N LEU A 55 -1.14 -11.92 9.26
CA LEU A 55 -1.37 -10.56 8.73
C LEU A 55 -0.22 -10.09 7.83
N TRP A 56 1.03 -10.30 8.23
CA TRP A 56 2.17 -9.93 7.38
C TRP A 56 2.20 -10.71 6.07
N LEU A 57 1.82 -11.99 6.09
CA LEU A 57 1.63 -12.77 4.88
C LEU A 57 0.54 -12.16 3.98
N VAL A 58 -0.60 -11.77 4.58
CA VAL A 58 -1.69 -11.12 3.83
C VAL A 58 -1.25 -9.76 3.27
N PHE A 59 -0.47 -8.96 4.01
CA PHE A 59 0.15 -7.73 3.51
C PHE A 59 1.09 -7.99 2.31
N ALA A 60 1.88 -9.07 2.38
CA ALA A 60 2.75 -9.47 1.27
C ALA A 60 1.94 -9.92 0.04
N LEU A 61 0.91 -10.73 0.23
CA LEU A 61 0.01 -11.16 -0.84
C LEU A 61 -0.77 -9.98 -1.45
N LYS A 62 -1.25 -9.06 -0.60
CA LYS A 62 -1.90 -7.82 -1.04
C LYS A 62 -1.02 -7.01 -1.97
N SER A 63 0.30 -6.96 -1.72
CA SER A 63 1.23 -6.17 -2.54
C SER A 63 1.25 -6.57 -4.02
N LEU A 64 0.81 -7.78 -4.34
CA LEU A 64 0.69 -8.31 -5.69
C LEU A 64 -0.69 -8.01 -6.30
N SER A 65 -1.68 -7.62 -5.48
CA SER A 65 -3.05 -7.30 -5.90
C SER A 65 -3.34 -5.81 -5.76
N MET A 66 -3.56 -5.13 -6.87
CA MET A 66 -3.96 -3.72 -6.87
C MET A 66 -5.41 -3.49 -6.38
N VAL A 67 -6.20 -4.56 -6.27
CA VAL A 67 -7.65 -4.49 -5.99
C VAL A 67 -7.94 -4.48 -4.50
N PHE A 68 -7.08 -5.10 -3.69
CA PHE A 68 -7.33 -5.25 -2.26
C PHE A 68 -6.99 -3.97 -1.48
N PRO A 69 -7.95 -3.37 -0.75
CA PRO A 69 -7.71 -2.14 0.01
C PRO A 69 -6.89 -2.42 1.27
N VAL A 70 -5.71 -1.80 1.38
CA VAL A 70 -4.81 -1.95 2.55
C VAL A 70 -5.44 -1.49 3.86
N LEU A 71 -6.39 -0.56 3.79
CA LEU A 71 -7.11 -0.02 4.95
C LEU A 71 -7.86 -1.11 5.74
N LEU A 72 -8.36 -2.16 5.05
CA LEU A 72 -8.98 -3.31 5.72
C LEU A 72 -8.00 -4.04 6.63
N LEU A 73 -6.75 -4.22 6.21
CA LEU A 73 -5.73 -4.87 7.03
C LEU A 73 -5.37 -4.05 8.27
N PHE A 74 -5.33 -2.71 8.12
CA PHE A 74 -5.14 -1.82 9.27
C PHE A 74 -6.30 -1.94 10.27
N ALA A 75 -7.53 -2.02 9.79
CA ALA A 75 -8.71 -2.17 10.63
C ALA A 75 -8.73 -3.54 11.34
N VAL A 76 -8.42 -4.64 10.62
CA VAL A 76 -8.34 -5.99 11.19
C VAL A 76 -7.32 -6.05 12.33
N SER A 77 -6.12 -5.52 12.11
CA SER A 77 -5.11 -5.50 13.17
C SER A 77 -5.53 -4.68 14.38
N GLY A 78 -6.26 -3.56 14.17
CA GLY A 78 -6.82 -2.73 15.23
C GLY A 78 -7.87 -3.44 16.08
N GLN A 79 -8.60 -4.41 15.50
CA GLN A 79 -9.55 -5.25 16.24
C GLN A 79 -8.87 -6.37 17.04
N LEU A 80 -7.78 -6.95 16.48
CA LEU A 80 -7.11 -8.13 17.04
C LEU A 80 -6.11 -7.78 18.13
N PHE A 81 -5.47 -6.62 18.05
CA PHE A 81 -4.34 -6.28 18.90
C PHE A 81 -4.56 -4.99 19.71
N PRO A 82 -3.90 -4.83 20.88
CA PRO A 82 -3.80 -3.55 21.54
C PRO A 82 -3.22 -2.49 20.60
N LEU A 83 -3.70 -1.25 20.70
CA LEU A 83 -3.39 -0.18 19.75
C LEU A 83 -1.89 -0.01 19.44
N PRO A 84 -0.96 0.02 20.41
CA PRO A 84 0.47 0.15 20.12
C PRO A 84 1.01 -1.02 19.29
N ALA A 85 0.59 -2.26 19.61
CA ALA A 85 1.00 -3.45 18.86
C ALA A 85 0.41 -3.44 17.44
N ALA A 86 -0.87 -3.09 17.30
CA ALA A 86 -1.53 -2.96 15.99
C ALA A 86 -0.82 -1.94 15.09
N LEU A 87 -0.44 -0.78 15.64
CA LEU A 87 0.30 0.24 14.90
C LEU A 87 1.68 -0.27 14.45
N ALA A 88 2.41 -0.98 15.33
CA ALA A 88 3.69 -1.58 14.97
C ALA A 88 3.54 -2.65 13.87
N ILE A 89 2.57 -3.57 14.01
CA ILE A 89 2.26 -4.62 13.04
C ILE A 89 1.91 -3.99 11.67
N ASN A 90 1.08 -2.96 11.66
CA ASN A 90 0.67 -2.27 10.45
C ASN A 90 1.82 -1.49 9.79
N THR A 91 2.71 -0.89 10.60
CA THR A 91 3.91 -0.19 10.09
C THR A 91 4.83 -1.16 9.37
N VAL A 92 5.08 -2.34 9.94
CA VAL A 92 5.85 -3.40 9.26
C VAL A 92 5.10 -3.94 8.05
N GLY A 93 3.79 -4.17 8.18
CA GLY A 93 2.93 -4.65 7.10
C GLY A 93 2.92 -3.72 5.88
N ILE A 94 2.77 -2.41 6.09
CA ILE A 94 2.83 -1.45 4.96
C ILE A 94 4.24 -1.39 4.36
N ALA A 95 5.30 -1.49 5.16
CA ALA A 95 6.66 -1.55 4.65
C ALA A 95 6.86 -2.79 3.74
N ILE A 96 6.35 -3.96 4.12
CA ILE A 96 6.35 -5.17 3.28
C ILE A 96 5.59 -4.91 1.98
N THR A 97 4.36 -4.38 2.07
CA THR A 97 3.51 -4.07 0.91
C THR A 97 4.17 -3.13 -0.09
N LEU A 98 4.93 -2.16 0.38
CA LEU A 98 5.62 -1.18 -0.47
C LEU A 98 6.93 -1.73 -1.05
N THR A 99 7.62 -2.60 -0.32
CA THR A 99 8.92 -3.15 -0.72
C THR A 99 8.79 -4.11 -1.90
N ILE A 100 7.79 -4.98 -1.90
CA ILE A 100 7.64 -6.00 -2.94
C ILE A 100 7.48 -5.37 -4.34
N PRO A 101 6.52 -4.46 -4.60
CA PRO A 101 6.39 -3.83 -5.91
C PRO A 101 7.58 -2.94 -6.26
N TYR A 102 8.22 -2.30 -5.27
CA TYR A 102 9.46 -1.57 -5.52
C TYR A 102 10.58 -2.50 -6.05
N LEU A 103 10.79 -3.66 -5.43
CA LEU A 103 11.79 -4.63 -5.87
C LEU A 103 11.45 -5.20 -7.25
N LEU A 104 10.18 -5.47 -7.53
CA LEU A 104 9.72 -5.89 -8.86
C LEU A 104 9.98 -4.82 -9.91
N GLY A 105 9.71 -3.55 -9.59
CA GLY A 105 10.04 -2.42 -10.46
C GLY A 105 11.54 -2.27 -10.69
N ARG A 106 12.36 -2.44 -9.63
CA ARG A 106 13.82 -2.36 -9.72
C ARG A 106 14.45 -3.47 -10.56
N ALA A 107 13.82 -4.65 -10.56
CA ALA A 107 14.24 -5.81 -11.36
C ALA A 107 13.75 -5.75 -12.81
N SER A 108 12.89 -4.78 -13.15
CA SER A 108 12.35 -4.64 -14.51
C SER A 108 13.31 -3.89 -15.43
N GLU A 109 13.13 -4.07 -16.74
CA GLU A 109 13.88 -3.36 -17.77
C GLU A 109 13.47 -1.88 -17.88
N LEU A 110 14.34 -1.04 -18.43
CA LEU A 110 14.08 0.40 -18.62
C LEU A 110 12.83 0.66 -19.49
N SER A 111 12.57 -0.20 -20.48
CA SER A 111 11.36 -0.16 -21.32
C SER A 111 10.05 -0.30 -20.50
N PHE A 112 10.12 -0.88 -19.31
CA PHE A 112 8.97 -1.01 -18.42
C PHE A 112 8.55 0.34 -17.85
N THR A 113 9.51 1.23 -17.53
CA THR A 113 9.23 2.60 -17.04
C THR A 113 8.42 3.38 -18.05
N ASP A 114 8.78 3.32 -19.34
CA ASP A 114 8.06 4.02 -20.42
C ASP A 114 6.65 3.49 -20.59
N ARG A 115 6.46 2.17 -20.50
CA ARG A 115 5.12 1.54 -20.51
C ARG A 115 4.25 1.97 -19.32
N LEU A 116 4.85 2.09 -18.11
CA LEU A 116 4.16 2.60 -16.93
C LEU A 116 3.72 4.05 -17.12
N LEU A 117 4.60 4.91 -17.63
CA LEU A 117 4.30 6.31 -17.91
C LEU A 117 3.20 6.46 -18.96
N ALA A 118 3.21 5.63 -20.00
CA ALA A 118 2.16 5.62 -21.02
C ALA A 118 0.80 5.18 -20.45
N LYS A 119 0.79 4.18 -19.56
CA LYS A 119 -0.43 3.67 -18.92
C LYS A 119 -0.98 4.59 -17.83
N TYR A 120 -0.09 5.29 -17.11
CA TYR A 120 -0.43 6.15 -15.97
C TYR A 120 0.15 7.56 -16.13
N PRO A 121 -0.47 8.45 -16.91
CA PRO A 121 0.06 9.80 -17.19
C PRO A 121 0.35 10.64 -15.94
N ARG A 122 -0.37 10.40 -14.84
CA ARG A 122 -0.14 11.08 -13.55
C ARG A 122 1.26 10.84 -12.97
N LEU A 123 1.94 9.76 -13.35
CA LEU A 123 3.33 9.50 -12.94
C LEU A 123 4.30 10.52 -13.56
N VAL A 124 3.95 11.15 -14.69
CA VAL A 124 4.76 12.21 -15.31
C VAL A 124 4.90 13.40 -14.38
N GLU A 125 3.90 13.71 -13.58
CA GLU A 125 3.97 14.79 -12.58
C GLU A 125 5.05 14.50 -11.53
N LEU A 126 5.20 13.24 -11.10
CA LEU A 126 6.27 12.83 -10.18
C LEU A 126 7.66 12.94 -10.82
N ARG A 127 7.77 12.72 -12.14
CA ARG A 127 9.02 12.91 -12.88
C ARG A 127 9.48 14.38 -12.90
N ARG A 128 8.55 15.32 -12.98
CA ARG A 128 8.86 16.77 -12.96
C ARG A 128 9.40 17.25 -11.61
N VAL A 129 9.08 16.53 -10.53
CA VAL A 129 9.54 16.84 -9.16
C VAL A 129 10.83 16.08 -8.81
N ARG A 130 11.52 15.50 -9.77
CA ARG A 130 12.71 14.65 -9.59
C ARG A 130 13.89 15.37 -8.89
N GLU A 131 13.89 16.68 -8.87
CA GLU A 131 14.88 17.48 -8.10
C GLU A 131 14.62 17.47 -6.59
N ALA A 132 13.44 17.02 -6.13
CA ALA A 132 13.16 16.83 -4.73
C ALA A 132 13.89 15.59 -4.20
N SER A 133 14.18 15.56 -2.90
CA SER A 133 14.75 14.37 -2.27
C SER A 133 13.82 13.16 -2.45
N ALA A 134 14.41 11.98 -2.61
CA ALA A 134 13.66 10.71 -2.76
C ALA A 134 12.67 10.49 -1.61
N PHE A 135 13.03 10.90 -0.40
CA PHE A 135 12.17 10.89 0.78
C PHE A 135 10.91 11.75 0.57
N PHE A 136 11.12 13.02 0.20
CA PHE A 136 10.01 13.97 0.05
C PHE A 136 9.07 13.59 -1.10
N LEU A 137 9.63 13.09 -2.20
CA LEU A 137 8.87 12.61 -3.34
C LEU A 137 7.97 11.41 -2.95
N SER A 138 8.53 10.47 -2.19
CA SER A 138 7.80 9.29 -1.70
C SER A 138 6.72 9.67 -0.70
N PHE A 139 7.04 10.57 0.23
CA PHE A 139 6.09 11.09 1.22
C PHE A 139 4.88 11.75 0.55
N ILE A 140 5.11 12.72 -0.35
CA ILE A 140 4.03 13.43 -1.04
C ILE A 140 3.19 12.50 -1.89
N ALA A 141 3.81 11.58 -2.63
CA ALA A 141 3.08 10.64 -3.48
C ALA A 141 2.06 9.80 -2.69
N ARG A 142 2.33 9.55 -1.40
CA ARG A 142 1.43 8.82 -0.49
C ARG A 142 0.43 9.74 0.19
N ALA A 143 0.88 10.84 0.76
CA ALA A 143 0.02 11.81 1.44
C ALA A 143 -1.09 12.38 0.54
N VAL A 144 -0.85 12.46 -0.77
CA VAL A 144 -1.81 12.99 -1.75
C VAL A 144 -2.67 11.90 -2.41
N GLY A 145 -2.27 10.63 -2.31
CA GLY A 145 -3.01 9.52 -2.93
C GLY A 145 -3.14 9.63 -4.46
N ILE A 146 -2.10 10.08 -5.15
CA ILE A 146 -2.12 10.38 -6.60
C ILE A 146 -2.51 9.15 -7.42
N LEU A 147 -2.07 7.95 -7.00
CA LEU A 147 -2.29 6.66 -7.66
C LEU A 147 -2.27 5.52 -6.64
N ALA A 148 -2.71 4.33 -7.07
CA ALA A 148 -2.57 3.11 -6.27
C ALA A 148 -1.12 2.94 -5.80
N CYS A 149 -0.96 2.62 -4.51
CA CYS A 149 0.35 2.56 -3.86
C CYS A 149 1.33 1.62 -4.57
N ASP A 150 0.82 0.53 -5.13
CA ASP A 150 1.61 -0.49 -5.79
C ASP A 150 2.20 0.02 -7.11
N VAL A 151 1.41 0.80 -7.89
CA VAL A 151 1.87 1.42 -9.15
C VAL A 151 2.98 2.43 -8.91
N VAL A 152 2.83 3.26 -7.89
CA VAL A 152 3.84 4.26 -7.51
C VAL A 152 5.13 3.58 -7.02
N SER A 153 5.00 2.47 -6.26
CA SER A 153 6.14 1.69 -5.80
C SER A 153 6.89 1.03 -6.96
N LEU A 154 6.16 0.43 -7.91
CA LEU A 154 6.72 -0.11 -9.15
C LEU A 154 7.50 0.97 -9.93
N TYR A 155 6.93 2.16 -10.08
CA TYR A 155 7.57 3.28 -10.75
C TYR A 155 8.85 3.73 -10.04
N PHE A 156 8.83 3.90 -8.72
CA PHE A 156 10.01 4.29 -7.97
C PHE A 156 11.11 3.23 -8.00
N GLY A 157 10.73 1.94 -8.01
CA GLY A 157 11.66 0.85 -8.22
C GLY A 157 12.29 0.89 -9.62
N SER A 158 11.48 1.06 -10.68
CA SER A 158 11.95 1.08 -12.07
C SER A 158 12.85 2.29 -12.38
N THR A 159 12.64 3.42 -11.72
CA THR A 159 13.51 4.60 -11.80
C THR A 159 14.74 4.50 -10.90
N ARG A 160 14.92 3.37 -10.19
CA ARG A 160 16.04 3.11 -9.26
C ARG A 160 16.20 4.17 -8.17
N LEU A 161 15.08 4.71 -7.67
CA LEU A 161 15.11 5.64 -6.54
C LEU A 161 15.81 4.97 -5.34
N PRO A 162 16.62 5.65 -4.53
CA PRO A 162 17.28 5.05 -3.35
C PRO A 162 16.24 4.45 -2.38
N PHE A 163 16.44 3.19 -1.96
CA PHE A 163 15.44 2.42 -1.20
C PHE A 163 15.13 3.03 0.17
N VAL A 164 16.16 3.38 0.96
CA VAL A 164 15.96 3.86 2.34
C VAL A 164 15.17 5.17 2.38
N PRO A 165 15.54 6.22 1.64
CA PRO A 165 14.71 7.43 1.58
C PRO A 165 13.32 7.19 1.01
N TYR A 166 13.19 6.27 0.05
CA TYR A 166 11.89 5.88 -0.51
C TYR A 166 10.99 5.27 0.56
N ILE A 167 11.45 4.21 1.25
CA ILE A 167 10.60 3.47 2.19
C ILE A 167 10.22 4.30 3.42
N THR A 168 11.18 5.08 3.96
CA THR A 168 10.93 5.95 5.10
C THR A 168 9.93 7.06 4.76
N GLY A 169 10.09 7.73 3.62
CA GLY A 169 9.14 8.73 3.16
C GLY A 169 7.76 8.15 2.87
N ALA A 170 7.70 6.98 2.24
CA ALA A 170 6.45 6.31 1.92
C ALA A 170 5.69 5.84 3.17
N VAL A 171 6.36 5.23 4.13
CA VAL A 171 5.75 4.79 5.41
C VAL A 171 5.21 5.99 6.19
N LEU A 172 6.01 7.06 6.31
CA LEU A 172 5.56 8.28 6.99
C LEU A 172 4.37 8.95 6.26
N GLY A 173 4.34 8.90 4.94
CA GLY A 173 3.21 9.39 4.16
C GLY A 173 1.91 8.60 4.39
N PHE A 174 2.02 7.32 4.76
CA PHE A 174 0.88 6.48 5.13
C PHE A 174 0.46 6.59 6.60
N MET A 175 1.29 7.18 7.48
CA MET A 175 1.01 7.21 8.92
C MET A 175 -0.38 7.75 9.28
N PRO A 176 -0.88 8.85 8.71
CA PRO A 176 -2.21 9.36 9.02
C PRO A 176 -3.30 8.31 8.73
N ASP A 177 -3.28 7.73 7.54
CA ASP A 177 -4.27 6.72 7.11
C ASP A 177 -4.17 5.44 7.94
N LEU A 178 -2.93 5.00 8.25
CA LEU A 178 -2.65 3.83 9.06
C LEU A 178 -3.20 4.00 10.48
N ILE A 179 -2.91 5.12 11.13
CA ILE A 179 -3.38 5.41 12.50
C ILE A 179 -4.91 5.47 12.52
N CYS A 180 -5.50 6.23 11.59
CA CYS A 180 -6.96 6.39 11.52
C CYS A 180 -7.66 5.06 11.26
N ALA A 181 -7.22 4.27 10.28
CA ALA A 181 -7.85 3.00 9.96
C ALA A 181 -7.68 1.97 11.09
N THR A 182 -6.53 1.97 11.79
CA THR A 182 -6.32 1.09 12.94
C THR A 182 -7.26 1.44 14.09
N ILE A 183 -7.43 2.73 14.40
CA ILE A 183 -8.35 3.18 15.46
C ILE A 183 -9.81 2.92 15.06
N LEU A 184 -10.18 3.19 13.81
CA LEU A 184 -11.51 2.86 13.28
C LEU A 184 -11.79 1.36 13.40
N GLY A 185 -10.82 0.51 13.08
CA GLY A 185 -10.92 -0.93 13.26
C GLY A 185 -11.19 -1.33 14.70
N LYS A 186 -10.46 -0.74 15.65
CA LYS A 186 -10.67 -0.99 17.08
C LYS A 186 -12.08 -0.62 17.56
N HIS A 187 -12.67 0.45 17.02
CA HIS A 187 -13.99 0.95 17.40
C HIS A 187 -15.10 0.49 16.43
N SER A 188 -14.81 -0.33 15.43
CA SER A 188 -15.79 -0.73 14.40
C SER A 188 -16.98 -1.52 14.95
N ARG A 189 -16.85 -2.12 16.13
CA ARG A 189 -17.95 -2.80 16.84
C ARG A 189 -18.90 -1.83 17.53
N ASP A 190 -18.50 -0.57 17.72
CA ASP A 190 -19.30 0.47 18.36
C ASP A 190 -19.25 1.77 17.54
N VAL A 191 -20.06 1.79 16.47
CA VAL A 191 -20.17 2.91 15.51
C VAL A 191 -20.74 4.16 16.19
N HIS A 192 -21.40 4.01 17.35
CA HIS A 192 -21.95 5.11 18.14
C HIS A 192 -20.92 5.70 19.10
N SER A 193 -19.73 5.10 19.24
CA SER A 193 -18.71 5.64 20.15
C SER A 193 -18.22 7.01 19.67
N PRO A 194 -18.02 7.98 20.58
CA PRO A 194 -17.43 9.27 20.24
C PRO A 194 -16.04 9.11 19.59
N GLY A 195 -15.29 8.08 19.97
CA GLY A 195 -13.99 7.75 19.40
C GLY A 195 -14.03 7.45 17.90
N PHE A 196 -15.07 6.79 17.41
CA PHE A 196 -15.29 6.53 15.98
C PHE A 196 -15.43 7.86 15.20
N TRP A 197 -16.31 8.75 15.64
CA TRP A 197 -16.58 10.02 14.96
C TRP A 197 -15.41 11.00 15.03
N ILE A 198 -14.70 11.05 16.14
CA ILE A 198 -13.48 11.85 16.28
C ILE A 198 -12.40 11.37 15.31
N THR A 199 -12.20 10.06 15.20
CA THR A 199 -11.20 9.49 14.29
C THR A 199 -11.56 9.71 12.82
N LEU A 200 -12.85 9.59 12.49
CA LEU A 200 -13.35 9.89 11.15
C LEU A 200 -13.13 11.37 10.79
N ALA A 201 -13.42 12.28 11.71
CA ALA A 201 -13.19 13.72 11.52
C ALA A 201 -11.70 14.04 11.31
N ILE A 202 -10.81 13.45 12.12
CA ILE A 202 -9.35 13.62 11.97
C ILE A 202 -8.90 13.11 10.61
N ASN A 203 -9.41 11.97 10.13
CA ASN A 203 -9.07 11.44 8.81
C ASN A 203 -9.48 12.39 7.68
N ILE A 204 -10.70 12.90 7.73
CA ILE A 204 -11.20 13.89 6.77
C ILE A 204 -10.32 15.15 6.77
N ILE A 205 -9.97 15.66 7.96
CA ILE A 205 -9.11 16.84 8.11
C ILE A 205 -7.71 16.56 7.55
N ALA A 206 -7.14 15.38 7.80
CA ALA A 206 -5.84 14.98 7.26
C ALA A 206 -5.85 14.88 5.72
N CYS A 207 -6.89 14.28 5.14
CA CYS A 207 -7.08 14.21 3.69
C CYS A 207 -7.19 15.61 3.05
N VAL A 208 -8.03 16.46 3.64
CA VAL A 208 -8.23 17.84 3.16
C VAL A 208 -6.94 18.65 3.33
N GLY A 209 -6.27 18.52 4.48
CA GLY A 209 -4.97 19.17 4.75
C GLY A 209 -3.89 18.76 3.77
N SER A 210 -3.78 17.46 3.47
CA SER A 210 -2.84 16.92 2.47
C SER A 210 -3.12 17.47 1.07
N TYR A 211 -4.40 17.59 0.69
CA TYR A 211 -4.81 18.19 -0.58
C TYR A 211 -4.40 19.68 -0.68
N PHE A 212 -4.65 20.46 0.39
CA PHE A 212 -4.25 21.87 0.43
C PHE A 212 -2.73 22.03 0.42
N LEU A 213 -1.98 21.21 1.15
CA LEU A 213 -0.53 21.19 1.17
C LEU A 213 0.05 20.91 -0.23
N TYR A 214 -0.51 19.94 -0.92
CA TYR A 214 -0.16 19.64 -2.32
C TYR A 214 -0.42 20.81 -3.24
N ARG A 215 -1.60 21.44 -3.15
CA ARG A 215 -1.98 22.59 -3.97
C ARG A 215 -1.07 23.79 -3.71
N TRP A 216 -0.73 24.04 -2.44
CA TRP A 216 0.21 25.10 -2.06
C TRP A 216 1.61 24.83 -2.59
N TYR A 217 2.11 23.59 -2.47
CA TYR A 217 3.40 23.16 -3.00
C TYR A 217 3.47 23.31 -4.53
N LYS A 218 2.40 22.91 -5.23
CA LYS A 218 2.29 23.04 -6.69
C LYS A 218 2.35 24.51 -7.13
N ARG A 219 1.66 25.41 -6.42
CA ARG A 219 1.70 26.85 -6.65
C ARG A 219 3.09 27.44 -6.43
N LYS A 220 3.78 27.04 -5.36
CA LYS A 220 5.12 27.59 -5.02
C LYS A 220 6.20 27.19 -6.03
N LYS A 221 6.03 26.05 -6.72
CA LYS A 221 6.99 25.58 -7.75
C LYS A 221 6.59 25.93 -9.18
N GLY A 222 5.53 26.71 -9.41
CA GLY A 222 5.14 27.15 -10.76
C GLY A 222 4.70 26.00 -11.67
N ILE A 223 4.30 24.85 -11.11
CA ILE A 223 3.82 23.69 -11.84
C ILE A 223 2.29 23.85 -12.00
N VAL A 224 1.88 24.82 -12.81
CA VAL A 224 0.48 25.02 -13.23
C VAL A 224 0.31 24.40 -14.59
#